data_9694921f7f79cb2fe6542f918055b229
#
_entry.id   9694921f7f79cb2fe6542f918055b229
#
_cell.length_a   1.000
_cell.length_b   1.000
_cell.length_c   1.000
_cell.angle_alpha   90.00
_cell.angle_beta   90.00
_cell.angle_gamma   90.00
#
_symmetry.space_group_name_H-M   'P 1'
#
loop_
_entity.id
_entity.type
_entity.pdbx_description
1 polymer ?
#
loop_
_entity_poly.entity_id
_entity_poly.type
_entity_poly.pdbx_seq_one_letter_code
_entity_poly.pdbx_strand_id
1 'polypeptide(L)'
;MTPAAPASLLKNDIPNSNAIGSFVEMMKLKMVFHILITTFVGFYLGSKVELEMPLMWHTLLGTGILAIGAFALNQAIEKDFDKLMVRTRTRPLPTDRVSRTAAFVFGLLCFAAGTGYLWVAANPLTAIIGGLTLVLYAVVYTPMKRYSSLNTLVGAIPGALPPLMGWTAVQNNLGMGGLVLAAILFFWQLPHFLALALMYKDDYRLGGFQMLSVTDPSGEACYRHIIVQTLILVLVSVFPFLFRLAGPWYLACALICGGYFLLAGVTLSRRRTRESARALFFTSLIYLPVLLLVMAWDKAILFV
;
A
#
# COMPACT_ATOMS: atom_id res chain seq x y z
N MET A 1 -19.64 -25.86 -11.37
CA MET A 1 -19.69 -24.73 -12.30
C MET A 1 -20.93 -23.91 -11.93
N THR A 2 -20.77 -22.84 -11.16
CA THR A 2 -21.86 -21.86 -10.94
C THR A 2 -22.02 -21.05 -12.21
N PRO A 3 -23.23 -20.91 -12.80
CA PRO A 3 -23.40 -20.17 -14.04
C PRO A 3 -23.04 -18.69 -13.81
N ALA A 4 -22.35 -18.10 -14.79
CA ALA A 4 -22.08 -16.67 -14.81
C ALA A 4 -23.39 -15.90 -14.69
N ALA A 5 -23.43 -14.91 -13.79
CA ALA A 5 -24.61 -14.07 -13.62
C ALA A 5 -25.01 -13.43 -14.97
N PRO A 6 -26.31 -13.38 -15.31
CA PRO A 6 -26.77 -12.89 -16.60
C PRO A 6 -26.36 -11.42 -16.79
N ALA A 7 -25.93 -11.08 -18.01
CA ALA A 7 -25.43 -9.75 -18.39
C ALA A 7 -26.38 -8.57 -18.07
N SER A 8 -27.68 -8.86 -17.90
CA SER A 8 -28.71 -7.87 -17.54
C SER A 8 -28.60 -7.34 -16.10
N LEU A 9 -28.08 -8.14 -15.16
CA LEU A 9 -27.85 -7.71 -13.77
C LEU A 9 -26.61 -6.80 -13.63
N LEU A 10 -25.73 -6.80 -14.62
CA LEU A 10 -24.48 -6.02 -14.61
C LEU A 10 -24.68 -4.54 -14.97
N LYS A 11 -25.73 -4.19 -15.73
CA LYS A 11 -25.98 -2.81 -16.18
C LYS A 11 -26.39 -1.86 -15.04
N ASN A 12 -27.05 -2.38 -14.00
CA ASN A 12 -27.53 -1.58 -12.86
C ASN A 12 -26.44 -1.27 -11.83
N ASP A 13 -25.30 -2.01 -11.86
CA ASP A 13 -24.22 -1.83 -10.91
C ASP A 13 -23.13 -0.85 -11.39
N ILE A 14 -23.19 -0.42 -12.66
CA ILE A 14 -22.17 0.47 -13.24
C ILE A 14 -22.51 1.92 -12.86
N PRO A 15 -21.63 2.64 -12.14
CA PRO A 15 -21.83 4.04 -11.82
C PRO A 15 -22.02 4.87 -13.10
N ASN A 16 -23.07 5.66 -13.17
CA ASN A 16 -23.32 6.57 -14.29
C ASN A 16 -22.39 7.80 -14.15
N SER A 17 -21.08 7.62 -14.45
CA SER A 17 -20.09 8.69 -14.37
C SER A 17 -19.73 9.18 -15.77
N ASN A 18 -19.57 10.50 -15.90
CA ASN A 18 -19.01 11.12 -17.11
C ASN A 18 -17.52 10.71 -17.29
N ALA A 19 -16.90 11.08 -18.42
CA ALA A 19 -15.51 10.74 -18.70
C ALA A 19 -14.55 11.22 -17.60
N ILE A 20 -14.72 12.44 -17.08
CA ILE A 20 -13.91 13.01 -16.02
C ILE A 20 -14.05 12.19 -14.73
N GLY A 21 -15.27 11.86 -14.31
CA GLY A 21 -15.52 11.04 -13.12
C GLY A 21 -14.89 9.65 -13.22
N SER A 22 -14.89 9.05 -14.41
CA SER A 22 -14.24 7.76 -14.66
C SER A 22 -12.70 7.84 -14.55
N PHE A 23 -12.08 8.92 -15.02
CA PHE A 23 -10.64 9.16 -14.80
C PHE A 23 -10.32 9.36 -13.31
N VAL A 24 -11.12 10.14 -12.59
CA VAL A 24 -10.95 10.35 -11.13
C VAL A 24 -11.09 9.03 -10.36
N GLU A 25 -12.07 8.19 -10.73
CA GLU A 25 -12.22 6.84 -10.15
C GLU A 25 -10.97 5.98 -10.39
N MET A 26 -10.40 6.03 -11.62
CA MET A 26 -9.17 5.31 -11.98
C MET A 26 -7.98 5.74 -11.12
N MET A 27 -7.87 7.01 -10.76
CA MET A 27 -6.78 7.56 -9.94
C MET A 27 -6.75 7.01 -8.52
N LYS A 28 -7.84 6.43 -8.00
CA LYS A 28 -7.94 5.87 -6.64
C LYS A 28 -7.50 6.86 -5.55
N LEU A 29 -8.00 8.08 -5.57
CA LEU A 29 -7.57 9.19 -4.71
C LEU A 29 -7.55 8.84 -3.21
N LYS A 30 -8.46 7.97 -2.73
CA LYS A 30 -8.44 7.48 -1.34
C LYS A 30 -7.13 6.73 -1.02
N MET A 31 -6.64 5.91 -1.96
CA MET A 31 -5.37 5.18 -1.77
C MET A 31 -4.17 6.13 -1.86
N VAL A 32 -4.21 7.08 -2.81
CA VAL A 32 -3.19 8.14 -2.92
C VAL A 32 -3.08 8.91 -1.62
N PHE A 33 -4.20 9.28 -1.01
CA PHE A 33 -4.20 10.00 0.28
C PHE A 33 -3.46 9.22 1.39
N HIS A 34 -3.66 7.90 1.50
CA HIS A 34 -2.94 7.09 2.48
C HIS A 34 -1.43 7.04 2.19
N ILE A 35 -1.04 6.98 0.91
CA ILE A 35 0.36 7.04 0.49
C ILE A 35 0.97 8.39 0.91
N LEU A 36 0.27 9.49 0.67
CA LEU A 36 0.72 10.83 1.04
C LEU A 36 0.87 11.01 2.56
N ILE A 37 -0.02 10.42 3.36
CA ILE A 37 0.13 10.43 4.84
C ILE A 37 1.45 9.75 5.24
N THR A 38 1.76 8.58 4.70
CA THR A 38 2.99 7.88 5.04
C THR A 38 4.24 8.60 4.54
N THR A 39 4.17 9.23 3.35
CA THR A 39 5.22 10.12 2.84
C THR A 39 5.43 11.32 3.75
N PHE A 40 4.35 11.97 4.17
CA PHE A 40 4.39 13.11 5.12
C PHE A 40 5.04 12.71 6.44
N VAL A 41 4.66 11.56 7.01
CA VAL A 41 5.28 11.09 8.27
C VAL A 41 6.78 10.85 8.07
N GLY A 42 7.20 10.26 6.95
CA GLY A 42 8.61 10.10 6.64
C GLY A 42 9.34 11.43 6.52
N PHE A 43 8.72 12.42 5.86
CA PHE A 43 9.23 13.78 5.75
C PHE A 43 9.36 14.44 7.13
N TYR A 44 8.30 14.40 7.94
CA TYR A 44 8.28 14.97 9.27
C TYR A 44 9.33 14.35 10.19
N LEU A 45 9.47 13.03 10.18
CA LEU A 45 10.46 12.32 11.00
C LEU A 45 11.89 12.57 10.50
N GLY A 46 12.09 12.82 9.22
CA GLY A 46 13.37 13.22 8.64
C GLY A 46 13.74 14.67 8.94
N SER A 47 12.79 15.58 9.16
CA SER A 47 13.04 16.99 9.48
C SER A 47 13.65 17.14 10.87
N LYS A 48 14.60 18.08 11.06
CA LYS A 48 15.29 18.27 12.36
C LYS A 48 14.48 19.15 13.30
N VAL A 49 14.34 20.43 13.01
CA VAL A 49 13.69 21.42 13.89
C VAL A 49 12.48 22.05 13.21
N GLU A 50 12.64 22.57 12.01
CA GLU A 50 11.58 23.20 11.25
C GLU A 50 11.18 22.40 10.03
N LEU A 51 9.89 22.43 9.70
CA LEU A 51 9.36 21.82 8.48
C LEU A 51 9.60 22.79 7.31
N GLU A 52 10.38 22.36 6.34
CA GLU A 52 10.51 23.05 5.06
C GLU A 52 9.21 22.89 4.26
N MET A 53 8.23 23.75 4.55
CA MET A 53 6.88 23.66 3.98
C MET A 53 6.86 23.60 2.46
N PRO A 54 7.65 24.42 1.70
CA PRO A 54 7.69 24.30 0.23
C PRO A 54 8.16 22.92 -0.23
N LEU A 55 9.28 22.42 0.33
CA LEU A 55 9.83 21.10 -0.01
C LEU A 55 8.85 19.97 0.33
N MET A 56 8.14 20.08 1.46
CA MET A 56 7.09 19.13 1.84
C MET A 56 6.00 19.04 0.78
N TRP A 57 5.46 20.18 0.34
CA TRP A 57 4.42 20.20 -0.68
C TRP A 57 4.90 19.68 -2.03
N HIS A 58 6.13 20.02 -2.43
CA HIS A 58 6.75 19.47 -3.64
C HIS A 58 6.90 17.95 -3.56
N THR A 59 7.35 17.44 -2.41
CA THR A 59 7.51 15.99 -2.20
C THR A 59 6.16 15.26 -2.26
N LEU A 60 5.14 15.78 -1.59
CA LEU A 60 3.80 15.20 -1.61
C LEU A 60 3.18 15.23 -3.01
N LEU A 61 3.29 16.35 -3.72
CA LEU A 61 2.75 16.49 -5.07
C LEU A 61 3.40 15.48 -6.04
N GLY A 62 4.74 15.42 -6.07
CA GLY A 62 5.45 14.48 -6.94
C GLY A 62 5.14 13.03 -6.61
N THR A 63 5.09 12.67 -5.32
CA THR A 63 4.68 11.33 -4.88
C THR A 63 3.24 11.01 -5.28
N GLY A 64 2.33 11.97 -5.16
CA GLY A 64 0.93 11.82 -5.57
C GLY A 64 0.80 11.56 -7.07
N ILE A 65 1.52 12.30 -7.91
CA ILE A 65 1.54 12.09 -9.37
C ILE A 65 2.02 10.68 -9.71
N LEU A 66 3.11 10.22 -9.09
CA LEU A 66 3.62 8.85 -9.29
C LEU A 66 2.62 7.78 -8.84
N ALA A 67 1.96 7.97 -7.69
CA ALA A 67 0.96 7.03 -7.18
C ALA A 67 -0.25 6.91 -8.10
N ILE A 68 -0.75 8.03 -8.63
CA ILE A 68 -1.83 8.08 -9.62
C ILE A 68 -1.42 7.31 -10.89
N GLY A 69 -0.21 7.56 -11.40
CA GLY A 69 0.34 6.86 -12.55
C GLY A 69 0.45 5.36 -12.33
N ALA A 70 0.94 4.94 -11.17
CA ALA A 70 1.06 3.54 -10.81
C ALA A 70 -0.31 2.83 -10.80
N PHE A 71 -1.34 3.45 -10.26
CA PHE A 71 -2.71 2.89 -10.25
C PHE A 71 -3.33 2.84 -11.65
N ALA A 72 -3.06 3.82 -12.51
CA ALA A 72 -3.52 3.80 -13.90
C ALA A 72 -2.88 2.65 -14.69
N LEU A 73 -1.55 2.49 -14.60
CA LEU A 73 -0.82 1.39 -15.25
C LEU A 73 -1.27 0.03 -14.71
N ASN A 74 -1.45 -0.11 -13.39
CA ASN A 74 -1.95 -1.36 -12.82
C ASN A 74 -3.30 -1.74 -13.42
N GLN A 75 -4.26 -0.81 -13.50
CA GLN A 75 -5.57 -1.10 -14.07
C GLN A 75 -5.49 -1.38 -15.59
N ALA A 76 -4.60 -0.70 -16.33
CA ALA A 76 -4.38 -0.98 -17.75
C ALA A 76 -3.86 -2.40 -17.99
N ILE A 77 -2.95 -2.87 -17.15
CA ILE A 77 -2.36 -4.22 -17.21
C ILE A 77 -3.39 -5.27 -16.78
N GLU A 78 -4.16 -5.02 -15.72
CA GLU A 78 -5.09 -5.99 -15.13
C GLU A 78 -6.50 -5.96 -15.76
N LYS A 79 -6.79 -5.10 -16.75
CA LYS A 79 -8.13 -4.88 -17.31
C LYS A 79 -8.92 -6.16 -17.57
N ASP A 80 -8.32 -7.14 -18.23
CA ASP A 80 -9.03 -8.36 -18.64
C ASP A 80 -9.29 -9.30 -17.46
N PHE A 81 -8.42 -9.28 -16.46
CA PHE A 81 -8.56 -10.07 -15.23
C PHE A 81 -9.55 -9.41 -14.26
N ASP A 82 -9.54 -8.10 -14.18
CA ASP A 82 -10.49 -7.32 -13.39
C ASP A 82 -11.94 -7.57 -13.83
N LYS A 83 -12.19 -7.85 -15.13
CA LYS A 83 -13.50 -8.23 -15.65
C LYS A 83 -14.06 -9.52 -15.02
N LEU A 84 -13.19 -10.42 -14.62
CA LEU A 84 -13.56 -11.74 -14.08
C LEU A 84 -13.90 -11.71 -12.59
N MET A 85 -13.46 -10.69 -11.87
CA MET A 85 -13.63 -10.55 -10.43
C MET A 85 -14.85 -9.69 -10.07
N VAL A 86 -15.69 -10.16 -9.17
CA VAL A 86 -16.92 -9.44 -8.75
C VAL A 86 -16.58 -8.04 -8.20
N ARG A 87 -15.51 -7.93 -7.41
CA ARG A 87 -15.08 -6.68 -6.77
C ARG A 87 -14.58 -5.62 -7.76
N THR A 88 -14.05 -6.01 -8.92
CA THR A 88 -13.32 -5.10 -9.82
C THR A 88 -13.94 -4.94 -11.20
N ARG A 89 -14.90 -5.79 -11.57
CA ARG A 89 -15.56 -5.77 -12.89
C ARG A 89 -16.28 -4.44 -13.22
N THR A 90 -16.65 -3.67 -12.20
CA THR A 90 -17.33 -2.37 -12.36
C THR A 90 -16.36 -1.18 -12.47
N ARG A 91 -15.04 -1.40 -12.39
CA ARG A 91 -14.03 -0.37 -12.54
C ARG A 91 -14.08 0.30 -13.93
N PRO A 92 -13.51 1.51 -14.10
CA PRO A 92 -13.55 2.23 -15.37
C PRO A 92 -13.00 1.48 -16.57
N LEU A 93 -11.90 0.73 -16.41
CA LEU A 93 -11.27 0.02 -17.52
C LEU A 93 -12.00 -1.28 -17.90
N PRO A 94 -12.39 -2.17 -16.96
CA PRO A 94 -13.22 -3.33 -17.25
C PRO A 94 -14.54 -3.00 -17.95
N THR A 95 -15.14 -1.86 -17.63
CA THR A 95 -16.40 -1.39 -18.22
C THR A 95 -16.23 -0.53 -19.47
N ASP A 96 -15.00 -0.41 -19.98
CA ASP A 96 -14.64 0.38 -21.18
C ASP A 96 -14.99 1.89 -21.07
N ARG A 97 -15.27 2.43 -19.86
CA ARG A 97 -15.44 3.86 -19.58
C ARG A 97 -14.13 4.64 -19.76
N VAL A 98 -12.99 3.99 -19.56
CA VAL A 98 -11.64 4.49 -19.89
C VAL A 98 -10.96 3.45 -20.76
N SER A 99 -10.37 3.89 -21.90
CA SER A 99 -9.64 2.98 -22.77
C SER A 99 -8.32 2.54 -22.15
N ARG A 100 -7.86 1.30 -22.45
CA ARG A 100 -6.57 0.78 -22.01
C ARG A 100 -5.42 1.69 -22.42
N THR A 101 -5.43 2.15 -23.68
CA THR A 101 -4.40 3.04 -24.24
C THR A 101 -4.36 4.37 -23.49
N ALA A 102 -5.51 5.00 -23.23
CA ALA A 102 -5.57 6.25 -22.47
C ALA A 102 -5.00 6.09 -21.06
N ALA A 103 -5.36 5.02 -20.35
CA ALA A 103 -4.84 4.74 -19.01
C ALA A 103 -3.33 4.49 -19.05
N PHE A 104 -2.84 3.78 -20.05
CA PHE A 104 -1.41 3.46 -20.20
C PHE A 104 -0.59 4.72 -20.49
N VAL A 105 -1.00 5.54 -21.47
CA VAL A 105 -0.36 6.82 -21.82
C VAL A 105 -0.39 7.76 -20.61
N PHE A 106 -1.53 7.91 -19.95
CA PHE A 106 -1.66 8.74 -18.75
C PHE A 106 -0.70 8.27 -17.65
N GLY A 107 -0.59 6.98 -17.41
CA GLY A 107 0.32 6.42 -16.42
C GLY A 107 1.80 6.68 -16.74
N LEU A 108 2.20 6.59 -18.02
CA LEU A 108 3.56 6.94 -18.46
C LEU A 108 3.85 8.44 -18.34
N LEU A 109 2.89 9.29 -18.67
CA LEU A 109 3.01 10.74 -18.47
C LEU A 109 3.18 11.08 -17.00
N CYS A 110 2.39 10.45 -16.11
CA CYS A 110 2.56 10.62 -14.66
C CYS A 110 3.93 10.13 -14.17
N PHE A 111 4.46 9.02 -14.73
CA PHE A 111 5.80 8.54 -14.42
C PHE A 111 6.87 9.58 -14.77
N ALA A 112 6.87 10.07 -16.01
CA ALA A 112 7.83 11.05 -16.48
C ALA A 112 7.70 12.38 -15.70
N ALA A 113 6.48 12.90 -15.56
CA ALA A 113 6.20 14.14 -14.87
C ALA A 113 6.55 14.06 -13.37
N GLY A 114 6.11 13.00 -12.68
CA GLY A 114 6.34 12.84 -11.24
C GLY A 114 7.83 12.64 -10.91
N THR A 115 8.53 11.79 -11.68
CA THR A 115 9.97 11.58 -11.50
C THR A 115 10.77 12.85 -11.83
N GLY A 116 10.49 13.49 -12.97
CA GLY A 116 11.16 14.73 -13.37
C GLY A 116 10.88 15.87 -12.38
N TYR A 117 9.64 15.98 -11.90
CA TYR A 117 9.28 16.98 -10.90
C TYR A 117 10.04 16.79 -9.58
N LEU A 118 10.08 15.57 -9.04
CA LEU A 118 10.83 15.27 -7.81
C LEU A 118 12.33 15.49 -7.99
N TRP A 119 12.85 15.21 -9.19
CA TRP A 119 14.27 15.45 -9.50
C TRP A 119 14.66 16.92 -9.35
N VAL A 120 13.80 17.82 -9.85
CA VAL A 120 14.07 19.26 -9.84
C VAL A 120 13.65 19.91 -8.51
N ALA A 121 12.49 19.53 -7.98
CA ALA A 121 11.85 20.21 -6.85
C ALA A 121 12.19 19.63 -5.46
N ALA A 122 12.73 18.40 -5.43
CA ALA A 122 13.22 17.77 -4.19
C ALA A 122 14.70 17.42 -4.33
N ASN A 123 15.03 16.19 -4.72
CA ASN A 123 16.39 15.77 -5.02
C ASN A 123 16.41 14.49 -5.87
N PRO A 124 17.55 14.17 -6.53
CA PRO A 124 17.68 12.99 -7.39
C PRO A 124 17.40 11.67 -6.67
N LEU A 125 17.80 11.52 -5.40
CA LEU A 125 17.59 10.28 -4.65
C LEU A 125 16.10 10.00 -4.46
N THR A 126 15.32 11.00 -4.04
CA THR A 126 13.87 10.87 -3.86
C THR A 126 13.17 10.58 -5.20
N ALA A 127 13.60 11.23 -6.28
CA ALA A 127 13.07 10.97 -7.61
C ALA A 127 13.33 9.53 -8.08
N ILE A 128 14.54 9.01 -7.86
CA ILE A 128 14.91 7.63 -8.20
C ILE A 128 14.05 6.64 -7.40
N ILE A 129 13.91 6.84 -6.09
CA ILE A 129 13.07 5.96 -5.24
C ILE A 129 11.61 6.01 -5.70
N GLY A 130 11.09 7.20 -6.04
CA GLY A 130 9.73 7.36 -6.55
C GLY A 130 9.50 6.66 -7.88
N GLY A 131 10.42 6.85 -8.84
CA GLY A 131 10.38 6.16 -10.13
C GLY A 131 10.50 4.64 -9.97
N LEU A 132 11.41 4.17 -9.12
CA LEU A 132 11.58 2.75 -8.79
C LEU A 132 10.30 2.16 -8.15
N THR A 133 9.65 2.92 -7.27
CA THR A 133 8.37 2.52 -6.65
C THR A 133 7.32 2.21 -7.71
N LEU A 134 7.14 3.11 -8.69
CA LEU A 134 6.18 2.91 -9.77
C LEU A 134 6.57 1.71 -10.65
N VAL A 135 7.84 1.58 -11.03
CA VAL A 135 8.33 0.46 -11.85
C VAL A 135 8.11 -0.87 -11.13
N LEU A 136 8.52 -0.99 -9.87
CA LEU A 136 8.32 -2.21 -9.09
C LEU A 136 6.83 -2.56 -8.95
N TYR A 137 5.97 -1.56 -8.75
CA TYR A 137 4.54 -1.78 -8.62
C TYR A 137 3.87 -2.19 -9.93
N ALA A 138 4.11 -1.45 -11.03
CA ALA A 138 3.42 -1.67 -12.29
C ALA A 138 4.05 -2.80 -13.13
N VAL A 139 5.39 -2.84 -13.21
CA VAL A 139 6.10 -3.74 -14.14
C VAL A 139 6.47 -5.07 -13.49
N VAL A 140 6.76 -5.09 -12.18
CA VAL A 140 7.18 -6.32 -11.49
C VAL A 140 5.99 -6.95 -10.75
N TYR A 141 5.43 -6.24 -9.75
CA TYR A 141 4.39 -6.79 -8.90
C TYR A 141 3.09 -7.11 -9.65
N THR A 142 2.60 -6.19 -10.48
CA THR A 142 1.31 -6.36 -11.16
C THR A 142 1.27 -7.60 -12.04
N PRO A 143 2.24 -7.84 -12.95
CA PRO A 143 2.27 -9.08 -13.72
C PRO A 143 2.53 -10.33 -12.86
N MET A 144 3.36 -10.21 -11.82
CA MET A 144 3.75 -11.34 -10.95
C MET A 144 2.56 -11.99 -10.25
N LYS A 145 1.47 -11.26 -10.02
CA LYS A 145 0.22 -11.82 -9.46
C LYS A 145 -0.29 -13.05 -10.21
N ARG A 146 0.06 -13.19 -11.48
CA ARG A 146 -0.38 -14.31 -12.32
C ARG A 146 0.53 -15.52 -12.27
N TYR A 147 1.77 -15.33 -11.84
CA TYR A 147 2.80 -16.36 -11.99
C TYR A 147 3.34 -16.90 -10.69
N SER A 148 3.20 -16.15 -9.58
CA SER A 148 3.82 -16.53 -8.32
C SER A 148 3.04 -16.03 -7.11
N SER A 149 2.95 -16.89 -6.08
CA SER A 149 2.41 -16.53 -4.76
C SER A 149 3.32 -15.56 -3.97
N LEU A 150 4.57 -15.38 -4.41
CA LEU A 150 5.48 -14.36 -3.85
C LEU A 150 5.07 -12.93 -4.20
N ASN A 151 4.04 -12.75 -5.05
CA ASN A 151 3.54 -11.42 -5.44
C ASN A 151 3.26 -10.52 -4.23
N THR A 152 2.71 -11.06 -3.14
CA THR A 152 2.42 -10.28 -1.92
C THR A 152 3.70 -9.74 -1.28
N LEU A 153 4.75 -10.54 -1.22
CA LEU A 153 6.05 -10.13 -0.67
C LEU A 153 6.72 -9.06 -1.57
N VAL A 154 6.73 -9.30 -2.88
CA VAL A 154 7.30 -8.36 -3.86
C VAL A 154 6.50 -7.06 -3.90
N GLY A 155 5.16 -7.14 -3.83
CA GLY A 155 4.29 -5.97 -3.79
C GLY A 155 4.42 -5.13 -2.51
N ALA A 156 4.92 -5.74 -1.43
CA ALA A 156 5.22 -5.03 -0.19
C ALA A 156 6.43 -4.08 -0.33
N ILE A 157 7.34 -4.32 -1.27
CA ILE A 157 8.50 -3.44 -1.49
C ILE A 157 8.05 -2.03 -1.93
N PRO A 158 7.35 -1.85 -3.07
CA PRO A 158 6.91 -0.53 -3.48
C PRO A 158 5.94 0.13 -2.49
N GLY A 159 5.13 -0.65 -1.75
CA GLY A 159 4.25 -0.14 -0.71
C GLY A 159 4.98 0.40 0.53
N ALA A 160 6.24 0.01 0.75
CA ALA A 160 7.08 0.45 1.86
C ALA A 160 7.92 1.69 1.54
N LEU A 161 8.06 2.08 0.26
CA LEU A 161 8.94 3.17 -0.17
C LEU A 161 8.40 4.60 0.07
N PRO A 162 7.08 4.87 0.12
CA PRO A 162 6.58 6.23 0.31
C PRO A 162 7.13 6.96 1.55
N PRO A 163 7.20 6.40 2.76
CA PRO A 163 7.82 7.09 3.89
C PRO A 163 9.33 7.29 3.70
N LEU A 164 10.01 6.38 3.00
CA LEU A 164 11.41 6.56 2.63
C LEU A 164 11.59 7.73 1.65
N MET A 165 10.65 7.94 0.70
CA MET A 165 10.65 9.12 -0.17
C MET A 165 10.52 10.41 0.65
N GLY A 166 9.62 10.45 1.63
CA GLY A 166 9.51 11.59 2.55
C GLY A 166 10.81 11.86 3.30
N TRP A 167 11.42 10.82 3.85
CA TRP A 167 12.71 10.91 4.56
C TRP A 167 13.83 11.43 3.64
N THR A 168 13.99 10.84 2.47
CA THR A 168 15.08 11.19 1.54
C THR A 168 14.92 12.59 0.95
N ALA A 169 13.69 13.10 0.85
CA ALA A 169 13.46 14.47 0.39
C ALA A 169 14.16 15.50 1.30
N VAL A 170 14.13 15.27 2.62
CA VAL A 170 14.74 16.14 3.61
C VAL A 170 16.21 15.83 3.84
N GLN A 171 16.53 14.55 4.04
CA GLN A 171 17.85 14.12 4.48
C GLN A 171 18.85 13.90 3.34
N ASN A 172 18.37 13.76 2.11
CA ASN A 172 19.14 13.40 0.90
C ASN A 172 20.03 12.15 1.09
N ASN A 173 19.59 11.25 1.96
CA ASN A 173 20.23 9.94 2.20
C ASN A 173 19.18 8.93 2.65
N LEU A 174 19.48 7.63 2.55
CA LEU A 174 18.57 6.57 2.98
C LEU A 174 18.36 6.55 4.49
N GLY A 175 19.39 6.85 5.24
CA GLY A 175 19.39 6.96 6.71
C GLY A 175 18.71 5.80 7.45
N MET A 176 19.16 5.49 8.66
CA MET A 176 18.58 4.41 9.43
C MET A 176 17.10 4.66 9.76
N GLY A 177 16.72 5.93 10.01
CA GLY A 177 15.33 6.29 10.30
C GLY A 177 14.39 6.02 9.13
N GLY A 178 14.79 6.40 7.91
CA GLY A 178 14.01 6.12 6.71
C GLY A 178 13.86 4.62 6.44
N LEU A 179 14.93 3.85 6.65
CA LEU A 179 14.90 2.39 6.47
C LEU A 179 14.00 1.69 7.50
N VAL A 180 14.01 2.15 8.75
CA VAL A 180 13.11 1.62 9.80
C VAL A 180 11.64 1.91 9.48
N LEU A 181 11.32 3.10 9.00
CA LEU A 181 9.95 3.43 8.57
C LEU A 181 9.51 2.55 7.40
N ALA A 182 10.38 2.36 6.40
CA ALA A 182 10.11 1.46 5.30
C ALA A 182 9.91 0.01 5.78
N ALA A 183 10.73 -0.46 6.73
CA ALA A 183 10.61 -1.80 7.30
C ALA A 183 9.30 -1.99 8.08
N ILE A 184 8.85 -1.00 8.87
CA ILE A 184 7.56 -1.04 9.56
C ILE A 184 6.42 -1.20 8.54
N LEU A 185 6.40 -0.39 7.48
CA LEU A 185 5.37 -0.50 6.46
C LEU A 185 5.46 -1.82 5.70
N PHE A 186 6.67 -2.29 5.38
CA PHE A 186 6.87 -3.56 4.70
C PHE A 186 6.26 -4.72 5.49
N PHE A 187 6.58 -4.85 6.78
CA PHE A 187 6.06 -5.94 7.60
C PHE A 187 4.60 -5.75 8.00
N TRP A 188 4.12 -4.50 8.15
CA TRP A 188 2.72 -4.20 8.43
C TRP A 188 1.78 -4.66 7.30
N GLN A 189 2.13 -4.38 6.06
CA GLN A 189 1.23 -4.67 4.94
C GLN A 189 1.14 -6.16 4.60
N LEU A 190 2.10 -6.99 5.00
CA LEU A 190 2.07 -8.43 4.70
C LEU A 190 0.87 -9.14 5.37
N PRO A 191 0.66 -9.09 6.70
CA PRO A 191 -0.53 -9.65 7.32
C PRO A 191 -1.83 -8.98 6.86
N HIS A 192 -1.80 -7.67 6.57
CA HIS A 192 -2.92 -6.93 5.99
C HIS A 192 -3.34 -7.51 4.63
N PHE A 193 -2.42 -7.68 3.71
CA PHE A 193 -2.71 -8.24 2.38
C PHE A 193 -3.07 -9.71 2.41
N LEU A 194 -2.48 -10.50 3.31
CA LEU A 194 -2.84 -11.90 3.48
C LEU A 194 -4.27 -12.04 4.04
N ALA A 195 -4.67 -11.19 4.99
CA ALA A 195 -6.06 -11.14 5.46
C ALA A 195 -7.03 -10.80 4.32
N LEU A 196 -6.69 -9.79 3.50
CA LEU A 196 -7.45 -9.42 2.33
C LEU A 196 -7.53 -10.56 1.31
N ALA A 197 -6.41 -11.26 1.07
CA ALA A 197 -6.35 -12.39 0.16
C ALA A 197 -7.22 -13.58 0.62
N LEU A 198 -7.32 -13.81 1.92
CA LEU A 198 -8.24 -14.81 2.48
C LEU A 198 -9.71 -14.40 2.31
N MET A 199 -10.04 -13.11 2.54
CA MET A 199 -11.40 -12.58 2.39
C MET A 199 -11.92 -12.64 0.96
N TYR A 200 -11.04 -12.45 -0.03
CA TYR A 200 -11.38 -12.38 -1.46
C TYR A 200 -10.77 -13.54 -2.27
N LYS A 201 -10.58 -14.70 -1.62
CA LYS A 201 -9.95 -15.89 -2.20
C LYS A 201 -10.63 -16.31 -3.52
N ASP A 202 -11.96 -16.34 -3.54
CA ASP A 202 -12.73 -16.78 -4.70
C ASP A 202 -12.65 -15.77 -5.86
N ASP A 203 -12.66 -14.46 -5.57
CA ASP A 203 -12.43 -13.42 -6.57
C ASP A 203 -11.06 -13.57 -7.23
N TYR A 204 -10.01 -13.76 -6.42
CA TYR A 204 -8.66 -13.95 -6.95
C TYR A 204 -8.53 -15.23 -7.79
N ARG A 205 -9.23 -16.30 -7.39
CA ARG A 205 -9.29 -17.53 -8.16
C ARG A 205 -9.97 -17.32 -9.52
N LEU A 206 -11.09 -16.59 -9.55
CA LEU A 206 -11.80 -16.24 -10.78
C LEU A 206 -10.94 -15.37 -11.69
N GLY A 207 -10.20 -14.43 -11.15
CA GLY A 207 -9.24 -13.59 -11.89
C GLY A 207 -7.98 -14.32 -12.35
N GLY A 208 -7.78 -15.59 -11.98
CA GLY A 208 -6.57 -16.36 -12.33
C GLY A 208 -5.30 -15.89 -11.62
N PHE A 209 -5.43 -15.18 -10.48
CA PHE A 209 -4.29 -14.70 -9.70
C PHE A 209 -3.74 -15.78 -8.76
N GLN A 210 -2.40 -15.93 -8.75
CA GLN A 210 -1.67 -16.87 -7.90
C GLN A 210 -1.40 -16.27 -6.51
N MET A 211 -2.48 -15.82 -5.82
CA MET A 211 -2.34 -15.38 -4.43
C MET A 211 -2.05 -16.58 -3.53
N LEU A 212 -1.29 -16.38 -2.44
CA LEU A 212 -0.98 -17.46 -1.50
C LEU A 212 -2.23 -18.16 -0.98
N SER A 213 -3.32 -17.42 -0.75
CA SER A 213 -4.62 -17.98 -0.35
C SER A 213 -5.27 -18.88 -1.42
N VAL A 214 -4.92 -18.70 -2.69
CA VAL A 214 -5.44 -19.49 -3.82
C VAL A 214 -4.56 -20.72 -4.06
N THR A 215 -3.23 -20.56 -4.00
CA THR A 215 -2.24 -21.63 -4.24
C THR A 215 -2.13 -22.60 -3.08
N ASP A 216 -2.44 -22.16 -1.86
CA ASP A 216 -2.57 -23.01 -0.68
C ASP A 216 -4.05 -23.14 -0.26
N PRO A 217 -4.75 -24.21 -0.69
CA PRO A 217 -6.16 -24.41 -0.37
C PRO A 217 -6.44 -24.56 1.14
N SER A 218 -5.46 -25.09 1.91
CA SER A 218 -5.56 -25.24 3.37
C SER A 218 -5.51 -23.93 4.11
N GLY A 219 -4.86 -22.90 3.53
CA GLY A 219 -4.57 -21.61 4.14
C GLY A 219 -3.47 -21.62 5.20
N GLU A 220 -2.86 -22.79 5.49
CA GLU A 220 -1.83 -22.94 6.53
C GLU A 220 -0.64 -22.00 6.31
N ALA A 221 -0.17 -21.88 5.07
CA ALA A 221 0.90 -20.96 4.74
C ALA A 221 0.50 -19.51 5.03
N CYS A 222 -0.74 -19.08 4.67
CA CYS A 222 -1.24 -17.75 4.98
C CYS A 222 -1.24 -17.49 6.49
N TYR A 223 -1.78 -18.41 7.29
CA TYR A 223 -1.87 -18.24 8.74
C TYR A 223 -0.48 -18.18 9.39
N ARG A 224 0.44 -19.06 8.98
CA ARG A 224 1.82 -19.04 9.45
C ARG A 224 2.53 -17.73 9.09
N HIS A 225 2.42 -17.27 7.86
CA HIS A 225 3.01 -16.01 7.43
C HIS A 225 2.42 -14.82 8.18
N ILE A 226 1.09 -14.77 8.42
CA ILE A 226 0.45 -13.72 9.22
C ILE A 226 1.09 -13.63 10.61
N ILE A 227 1.24 -14.75 11.31
CA ILE A 227 1.83 -14.76 12.66
C ILE A 227 3.29 -14.33 12.62
N VAL A 228 4.10 -14.94 11.75
CA VAL A 228 5.54 -14.65 11.65
C VAL A 228 5.77 -13.19 11.28
N GLN A 229 5.08 -12.68 10.26
CA GLN A 229 5.26 -11.29 9.81
C GLN A 229 4.78 -10.28 10.86
N THR A 230 3.72 -10.60 11.62
CA THR A 230 3.27 -9.74 12.72
C THR A 230 4.28 -9.75 13.88
N LEU A 231 4.89 -10.88 14.20
CA LEU A 231 5.98 -10.94 15.19
C LEU A 231 7.17 -10.08 14.76
N ILE A 232 7.59 -10.20 13.50
CA ILE A 232 8.67 -9.38 12.95
C ILE A 232 8.28 -7.90 12.98
N LEU A 233 7.03 -7.55 12.64
CA LEU A 233 6.51 -6.18 12.74
C LEU A 233 6.66 -5.63 14.16
N VAL A 234 6.27 -6.39 15.18
CA VAL A 234 6.41 -5.97 16.60
C VAL A 234 7.87 -5.70 16.93
N LEU A 235 8.79 -6.57 16.52
CA LEU A 235 10.22 -6.39 16.74
C LEU A 235 10.77 -5.16 16.02
N VAL A 236 10.42 -4.98 14.75
CA VAL A 236 10.84 -3.81 13.94
C VAL A 236 10.27 -2.51 14.49
N SER A 237 9.07 -2.54 15.06
CA SER A 237 8.43 -1.37 15.68
C SER A 237 9.10 -0.93 16.99
N VAL A 238 10.06 -1.69 17.54
CA VAL A 238 10.89 -1.23 18.65
C VAL A 238 12.03 -0.32 18.19
N PHE A 239 12.50 -0.46 16.96
CA PHE A 239 13.66 0.28 16.45
C PHE A 239 13.53 1.81 16.47
N PRO A 240 12.37 2.44 16.19
CA PRO A 240 12.24 3.88 16.33
C PRO A 240 12.64 4.41 17.73
N PHE A 241 12.28 3.66 18.78
CA PHE A 241 12.72 3.99 20.14
C PHE A 241 14.23 3.79 20.32
N LEU A 242 14.78 2.66 19.85
CA LEU A 242 16.23 2.36 19.98
C LEU A 242 17.09 3.37 19.21
N PHE A 243 16.63 3.87 18.06
CA PHE A 243 17.33 4.88 17.26
C PHE A 243 16.95 6.32 17.63
N ARG A 244 16.23 6.53 18.74
CA ARG A 244 15.81 7.85 19.23
C ARG A 244 15.00 8.68 18.20
N LEU A 245 14.25 8.00 17.36
CA LEU A 245 13.29 8.64 16.43
C LEU A 245 11.96 8.94 17.13
N ALA A 246 11.66 8.22 18.21
CA ALA A 246 10.49 8.39 19.06
C ALA A 246 10.82 7.96 20.50
N GLY A 247 10.03 8.40 21.46
CA GLY A 247 10.25 8.19 22.87
C GLY A 247 9.49 6.99 23.47
N PRO A 248 9.37 6.95 24.82
CA PRO A 248 8.78 5.82 25.52
C PRO A 248 7.27 5.67 25.29
N TRP A 249 6.56 6.73 25.00
CA TRP A 249 5.12 6.66 24.69
C TRP A 249 4.86 5.92 23.39
N TYR A 250 5.70 6.17 22.38
CA TYR A 250 5.67 5.41 21.15
C TYR A 250 5.95 3.92 21.40
N LEU A 251 6.98 3.59 22.20
CA LEU A 251 7.33 2.21 22.51
C LEU A 251 6.16 1.48 23.18
N ALA A 252 5.53 2.10 24.17
CA ALA A 252 4.36 1.53 24.84
C ALA A 252 3.22 1.28 23.85
N CYS A 253 2.91 2.27 23.00
CA CYS A 253 1.90 2.14 21.94
C CYS A 253 2.25 1.00 20.96
N ALA A 254 3.49 0.91 20.50
CA ALA A 254 3.94 -0.12 19.56
C ALA A 254 3.77 -1.53 20.14
N LEU A 255 4.12 -1.74 21.41
CA LEU A 255 3.97 -3.04 22.07
C LEU A 255 2.51 -3.41 22.32
N ILE A 256 1.67 -2.47 22.77
CA ILE A 256 0.25 -2.71 23.03
C ILE A 256 -0.49 -3.00 21.72
N CYS A 257 -0.34 -2.11 20.72
CA CYS A 257 -1.01 -2.26 19.43
C CYS A 257 -0.48 -3.49 18.67
N GLY A 258 0.83 -3.74 18.74
CA GLY A 258 1.46 -4.91 18.12
C GLY A 258 1.01 -6.22 18.76
N GLY A 259 0.91 -6.26 20.10
CA GLY A 259 0.36 -7.40 20.83
C GLY A 259 -1.10 -7.68 20.45
N TYR A 260 -1.93 -6.64 20.34
CA TYR A 260 -3.31 -6.79 19.88
C TYR A 260 -3.40 -7.28 18.42
N PHE A 261 -2.54 -6.78 17.53
CA PHE A 261 -2.47 -7.23 16.14
C PHE A 261 -2.05 -8.71 16.08
N LEU A 262 -1.08 -9.13 16.89
CA LEU A 262 -0.65 -10.52 16.98
C LEU A 262 -1.78 -11.43 17.50
N LEU A 263 -2.51 -11.01 18.54
CA LEU A 263 -3.67 -11.74 19.05
C LEU A 263 -4.75 -11.91 17.99
N ALA A 264 -5.01 -10.89 17.16
CA ALA A 264 -5.93 -10.99 16.04
C ALA A 264 -5.42 -12.02 14.99
N GLY A 265 -4.12 -12.05 14.70
CA GLY A 265 -3.49 -13.05 13.83
C GLY A 265 -3.61 -14.48 14.36
N VAL A 266 -3.34 -14.69 15.65
CA VAL A 266 -3.50 -15.99 16.31
C VAL A 266 -4.98 -16.41 16.30
N THR A 267 -5.89 -15.49 16.56
CA THR A 267 -7.34 -15.75 16.51
C THR A 267 -7.77 -16.20 15.12
N LEU A 268 -7.30 -15.53 14.06
CA LEU A 268 -7.56 -15.94 12.68
C LEU A 268 -7.02 -17.34 12.39
N SER A 269 -5.78 -17.63 12.80
CA SER A 269 -5.17 -18.96 12.60
C SER A 269 -5.95 -20.09 13.28
N ARG A 270 -6.58 -19.82 14.43
CA ARG A 270 -7.39 -20.79 15.19
C ARG A 270 -8.81 -20.94 14.63
N ARG A 271 -9.48 -19.81 14.34
CA ARG A 271 -10.89 -19.81 13.93
C ARG A 271 -11.08 -20.07 12.43
N ARG A 272 -10.15 -19.60 11.60
CA ARG A 272 -10.13 -19.79 10.13
C ARG A 272 -11.43 -19.35 9.43
N THR A 273 -12.09 -18.32 9.96
CA THR A 273 -13.33 -17.78 9.42
C THR A 273 -13.09 -16.46 8.66
N ARG A 274 -14.03 -16.12 7.77
CA ARG A 274 -14.00 -14.84 7.04
C ARG A 274 -14.13 -13.65 7.99
N GLU A 275 -14.90 -13.81 9.08
CA GLU A 275 -15.07 -12.78 10.12
C GLU A 275 -13.75 -12.50 10.84
N SER A 276 -12.97 -13.54 11.20
CA SER A 276 -11.67 -13.35 11.83
C SER A 276 -10.62 -12.76 10.87
N ALA A 277 -10.68 -13.08 9.58
CA ALA A 277 -9.86 -12.42 8.58
C ALA A 277 -10.22 -10.93 8.44
N ARG A 278 -11.51 -10.60 8.46
CA ARG A 278 -12.01 -9.24 8.46
C ARG A 278 -11.60 -8.47 9.72
N ALA A 279 -11.67 -9.09 10.88
CA ALA A 279 -11.21 -8.50 12.14
C ALA A 279 -9.71 -8.15 12.09
N LEU A 280 -8.87 -9.08 11.62
CA LEU A 280 -7.44 -8.82 11.43
C LEU A 280 -7.19 -7.66 10.45
N PHE A 281 -7.92 -7.63 9.33
CA PHE A 281 -7.83 -6.56 8.35
C PHE A 281 -8.13 -5.19 8.98
N PHE A 282 -9.22 -5.05 9.74
CA PHE A 282 -9.55 -3.80 10.42
C PHE A 282 -8.55 -3.45 11.52
N THR A 283 -8.05 -4.43 12.28
CA THR A 283 -6.98 -4.23 13.26
C THR A 283 -5.75 -3.61 12.60
N SER A 284 -5.36 -4.12 11.43
CA SER A 284 -4.21 -3.57 10.69
C SER A 284 -4.44 -2.12 10.21
N LEU A 285 -5.68 -1.78 9.82
CA LEU A 285 -6.04 -0.41 9.41
C LEU A 285 -6.01 0.60 10.57
N ILE A 286 -6.24 0.14 11.81
CA ILE A 286 -6.13 0.98 13.02
C ILE A 286 -4.67 1.06 13.49
N TYR A 287 -3.97 -0.05 13.45
CA TYR A 287 -2.58 -0.16 13.92
C TYR A 287 -1.66 0.91 13.33
N LEU A 288 -1.61 1.00 12.00
CA LEU A 288 -0.63 1.87 11.36
C LEU A 288 -0.87 3.37 11.61
N PRO A 289 -2.08 3.92 11.44
CA PRO A 289 -2.35 5.33 11.76
C PRO A 289 -2.06 5.67 13.22
N VAL A 290 -2.48 4.81 14.16
CA VAL A 290 -2.22 5.04 15.59
C VAL A 290 -0.73 5.05 15.88
N LEU A 291 0.01 4.08 15.35
CA LEU A 291 1.46 3.98 15.51
C LEU A 291 2.18 5.22 14.97
N LEU A 292 1.83 5.65 13.75
CA LEU A 292 2.46 6.80 13.10
C LEU A 292 2.10 8.14 13.78
N LEU A 293 0.87 8.30 14.26
CA LEU A 293 0.45 9.49 15.00
C LEU A 293 1.18 9.61 16.34
N VAL A 294 1.27 8.50 17.09
CA VAL A 294 1.99 8.52 18.37
C VAL A 294 3.49 8.71 18.13
N MET A 295 4.06 8.13 17.08
CA MET A 295 5.46 8.35 16.71
C MET A 295 5.75 9.83 16.40
N ALA A 296 4.87 10.49 15.63
CA ALA A 296 5.03 11.90 15.28
C ALA A 296 4.86 12.80 16.51
N TRP A 297 3.90 12.49 17.36
CA TRP A 297 3.65 13.24 18.60
C TRP A 297 4.81 13.08 19.61
N ASP A 298 5.27 11.86 19.83
CA ASP A 298 6.34 11.56 20.79
C ASP A 298 7.69 12.16 20.36
N LYS A 299 7.94 12.22 19.03
CA LYS A 299 9.08 12.97 18.49
C LYS A 299 8.99 14.45 18.86
N ALA A 300 7.82 15.08 18.72
CA ALA A 300 7.64 16.49 19.06
C ALA A 300 8.00 16.76 20.52
N ILE A 301 7.68 15.85 21.45
CA ILE A 301 8.03 15.98 22.88
C ILE A 301 9.54 15.84 23.12
N LEU A 302 10.24 14.99 22.36
CA LEU A 302 11.68 14.76 22.56
C LEU A 302 12.56 15.95 22.14
N PHE A 303 12.03 16.85 21.31
CA PHE A 303 12.76 18.00 20.78
C PHE A 303 12.27 19.34 21.34
N VAL A 304 11.34 19.35 22.32
CA VAL A 304 10.97 20.49 23.18
C VAL A 304 11.77 20.43 24.46
#